data_d8280ef93cd5bd9cc6e12d0d1b6ab84a
#
_entry.id   d8280ef93cd5bd9cc6e12d0d1b6ab84a
#
_cell.length_a   1.000
_cell.length_b   1.000
_cell.length_c   1.000
_cell.angle_alpha   90.00
_cell.angle_beta   90.00
_cell.angle_gamma   90.00
#
_symmetry.space_group_name_H-M   'P 1'
#
loop_
_entity.id
_entity.type
_entity.pdbx_description
1 polymer ?
#
loop_
_entity_poly.entity_id
_entity_poly.type
_entity_poly.pdbx_seq_one_letter_code
_entity_poly.pdbx_strand_id
1 'polypeptide(L)'
;MQTFDDVARLAAGLPQVTEGVDKYRKTNRTWEVDGKAFAWERPFSKADIKRFGDVQPPDGPILAIRTADLAEKEAILAAHPDAFFTIPHFNGFSAYLVQLDEVTPKVLSEALTDGWLACAPGDLADRFAAGESESEDG
;
A
#
# COMPACT_ATOMS: atom_id res chain seq x y z
N MET A 1 3.75 -12.66 10.17
CA MET A 1 4.66 -11.63 9.62
C MET A 1 4.62 -11.66 8.09
N GLN A 2 4.31 -10.54 7.48
CA GLN A 2 4.31 -10.43 6.02
C GLN A 2 5.63 -9.83 5.55
N THR A 3 6.02 -10.15 4.31
CA THR A 3 7.25 -9.63 3.70
C THR A 3 6.90 -8.88 2.43
N PHE A 4 7.87 -8.18 1.85
CA PHE A 4 7.67 -7.54 0.54
C PHE A 4 7.45 -8.57 -0.56
N ASP A 5 7.97 -9.79 -0.41
CA ASP A 5 7.67 -10.87 -1.36
C ASP A 5 6.21 -11.29 -1.26
N ASP A 6 5.62 -11.27 -0.06
CA ASP A 6 4.19 -11.51 0.11
C ASP A 6 3.38 -10.41 -0.56
N VAL A 7 3.81 -9.15 -0.44
CA VAL A 7 3.17 -8.02 -1.13
C VAL A 7 3.21 -8.25 -2.64
N ALA A 8 4.37 -8.62 -3.18
CA ALA A 8 4.53 -8.86 -4.61
C ALA A 8 3.60 -9.96 -5.10
N ARG A 9 3.50 -11.04 -4.34
CA ARG A 9 2.64 -12.18 -4.69
C ARG A 9 1.16 -11.76 -4.71
N LEU A 10 0.73 -11.02 -3.70
CA LEU A 10 -0.66 -10.54 -3.63
C LEU A 10 -0.96 -9.52 -4.72
N ALA A 11 -0.04 -8.59 -4.97
CA ALA A 11 -0.20 -7.57 -6.00
C ALA A 11 -0.25 -8.19 -7.40
N ALA A 12 0.53 -9.24 -7.64
CA ALA A 12 0.54 -9.93 -8.93
C ALA A 12 -0.81 -10.58 -9.26
N GLY A 13 -1.64 -10.82 -8.25
CA GLY A 13 -3.00 -11.32 -8.46
C GLY A 13 -4.00 -10.26 -8.92
N LEU A 14 -3.61 -8.99 -8.91
CA LEU A 14 -4.48 -7.89 -9.38
C LEU A 14 -4.21 -7.59 -10.85
N PRO A 15 -5.24 -7.20 -11.63
CA PRO A 15 -5.06 -6.96 -13.06
C PRO A 15 -4.07 -5.84 -13.39
N GLN A 16 -3.24 -6.09 -14.39
CA GLN A 16 -2.33 -5.09 -14.99
C GLN A 16 -1.36 -4.42 -14.02
N VAL A 17 -0.99 -5.11 -12.96
CA VAL A 17 0.00 -4.60 -12.01
C VAL A 17 1.40 -4.82 -12.57
N THR A 18 2.23 -3.79 -12.46
CA THR A 18 3.67 -3.89 -12.77
C THR A 18 4.45 -3.58 -11.51
N GLU A 19 5.58 -4.26 -11.34
CA GLU A 19 6.49 -4.00 -10.24
C GLU A 19 7.74 -3.31 -10.78
N GLY A 20 8.19 -2.28 -10.06
CA GLY A 20 9.40 -1.55 -10.41
C GLY A 20 10.18 -1.18 -9.17
N VAL A 21 11.10 -0.24 -9.33
CA VAL A 21 11.89 0.30 -8.21
C VAL A 21 11.79 1.81 -8.21
N ASP A 22 12.04 2.40 -7.04
CA ASP A 22 12.04 3.84 -6.85
C ASP A 22 13.08 4.48 -7.80
N LYS A 23 12.66 5.52 -8.52
CA LYS A 23 13.50 6.23 -9.47
C LYS A 23 14.74 6.85 -8.84
N TYR A 24 14.63 7.26 -7.59
CA TYR A 24 15.69 7.98 -6.90
C TYR A 24 16.66 7.06 -6.17
N ARG A 25 16.12 6.07 -5.46
CA ARG A 25 16.93 5.15 -4.64
C ARG A 25 17.25 3.85 -5.33
N LYS A 26 16.40 3.44 -6.29
CA LYS A 26 16.56 2.23 -7.11
C LYS A 26 16.66 0.94 -6.29
N THR A 27 16.22 0.98 -5.04
CA THR A 27 16.25 -0.17 -4.15
C THR A 27 14.88 -0.48 -3.56
N ASN A 28 14.01 0.54 -3.45
CA ASN A 28 12.68 0.36 -2.88
C ASN A 28 11.72 -0.12 -3.97
N ARG A 29 11.03 -1.21 -3.68
CA ARG A 29 10.08 -1.81 -4.62
C ARG A 29 8.81 -0.97 -4.69
N THR A 30 8.25 -0.84 -5.89
CA THR A 30 6.98 -0.14 -6.12
C THR A 30 6.06 -1.03 -6.95
N TRP A 31 4.76 -0.91 -6.70
CA TRP A 31 3.73 -1.64 -7.44
C TRP A 31 2.78 -0.62 -8.04
N GLU A 32 2.58 -0.73 -9.35
CA GLU A 32 1.84 0.28 -10.13
C GLU A 32 0.73 -0.34 -10.97
N VAL A 33 -0.29 0.45 -11.21
CA VAL A 33 -1.32 0.17 -12.21
C VAL A 33 -1.54 1.45 -13.02
N ASP A 34 -1.54 1.33 -14.34
CA ASP A 34 -1.72 2.48 -15.24
C ASP A 34 -0.70 3.60 -14.95
N GLY A 35 0.53 3.22 -14.63
CA GLY A 35 1.59 4.19 -14.34
C GLY A 35 1.51 4.88 -12.99
N LYS A 36 0.56 4.49 -12.14
CA LYS A 36 0.38 5.08 -10.81
C LYS A 36 0.76 4.08 -9.73
N ALA A 37 1.67 4.48 -8.83
CA ALA A 37 2.05 3.63 -7.71
C ALA A 37 0.91 3.58 -6.71
N PHE A 38 0.39 2.38 -6.43
CA PHE A 38 -0.64 2.19 -5.41
C PHE A 38 -0.07 1.60 -4.11
N ALA A 39 1.13 1.05 -4.16
CA ALA A 39 1.85 0.55 -2.98
C ALA A 39 3.35 0.64 -3.24
N TRP A 40 4.12 0.93 -2.19
CA TRP A 40 5.58 1.01 -2.31
C TRP A 40 6.26 0.82 -0.96
N GLU A 41 7.52 0.33 -0.99
CA GLU A 41 8.35 0.28 0.22
C GLU A 41 8.61 1.70 0.70
N ARG A 42 8.37 1.94 1.98
CA ARG A 42 8.55 3.28 2.54
C ARG A 42 9.36 3.23 3.83
N PRO A 43 10.67 3.07 3.72
CA PRO A 43 11.51 3.10 4.92
C PRO A 43 11.50 4.51 5.52
N PHE A 44 11.70 4.59 6.83
CA PHE A 44 11.75 5.88 7.51
C PHE A 44 13.02 6.61 7.14
N SER A 45 12.88 7.91 6.82
CA SER A 45 14.01 8.81 6.64
C SER A 45 14.52 9.27 7.99
N LYS A 46 15.68 9.91 8.02
CA LYS A 46 16.21 10.49 9.25
C LYS A 46 15.24 11.52 9.83
N ALA A 47 14.58 12.30 8.96
CA ALA A 47 13.59 13.28 9.38
C ALA A 47 12.36 12.62 10.01
N ASP A 48 11.92 11.49 9.46
CA ASP A 48 10.81 10.73 10.04
C ASP A 48 11.16 10.25 11.43
N ILE A 49 12.34 9.65 11.60
CA ILE A 49 12.80 9.15 12.89
C ILE A 49 12.89 10.27 13.92
N LYS A 50 13.41 11.42 13.50
CA LYS A 50 13.50 12.58 14.38
C LYS A 50 12.12 13.04 14.87
N ARG A 51 11.10 12.97 14.02
CA ARG A 51 9.74 13.36 14.38
C ARG A 51 9.07 12.41 15.37
N PHE A 52 9.55 11.18 15.48
CA PHE A 52 9.08 10.26 16.52
C PHE A 52 9.50 10.71 17.92
N GLY A 53 10.57 11.51 18.02
CA GLY A 53 11.07 12.00 19.29
C GLY A 53 11.48 10.87 20.22
N ASP A 54 10.84 10.79 21.39
CA ASP A 54 11.12 9.74 22.38
C ASP A 54 10.34 8.45 22.12
N VAL A 55 9.43 8.46 21.14
CA VAL A 55 8.66 7.27 20.78
C VAL A 55 9.49 6.39 19.84
N GLN A 56 9.58 5.11 20.17
CA GLN A 56 10.30 4.14 19.34
C GLN A 56 9.57 3.94 18.01
N PRO A 57 10.20 4.24 16.86
CA PRO A 57 9.57 3.94 15.58
C PRO A 57 9.46 2.44 15.34
N PRO A 58 8.48 1.98 14.54
CA PRO A 58 8.39 0.57 14.18
C PRO A 58 9.67 0.08 13.50
N ASP A 59 10.15 -1.09 13.89
CA ASP A 59 11.41 -1.66 13.37
C ASP A 59 11.27 -2.45 12.09
N GLY A 60 10.10 -3.02 11.85
CA GLY A 60 9.91 -3.96 10.76
C GLY A 60 9.76 -3.27 9.41
N PRO A 61 9.53 -4.05 8.35
CA PRO A 61 9.31 -3.49 7.01
C PRO A 61 8.02 -2.69 6.95
N ILE A 62 8.08 -1.54 6.31
CA ILE A 62 6.97 -0.59 6.20
C ILE A 62 6.58 -0.44 4.74
N LEU A 63 5.28 -0.63 4.46
CA LEU A 63 4.69 -0.46 3.15
C LEU A 63 3.79 0.77 3.16
N ALA A 64 3.81 1.57 2.10
CA ALA A 64 2.84 2.64 1.91
C ALA A 64 1.78 2.16 0.92
N ILE A 65 0.52 2.51 1.16
CA ILE A 65 -0.59 2.18 0.27
C ILE A 65 -1.43 3.43 0.05
N ARG A 66 -1.79 3.67 -1.21
CA ARG A 66 -2.58 4.83 -1.60
C ARG A 66 -4.07 4.60 -1.33
N THR A 67 -4.77 5.70 -1.06
CA THR A 67 -6.24 5.68 -0.90
C THR A 67 -6.87 6.60 -1.96
N ALA A 68 -8.18 6.47 -2.15
CA ALA A 68 -8.92 7.30 -3.09
C ALA A 68 -8.99 8.76 -2.60
N ASP A 69 -9.13 8.94 -1.29
CA ASP A 69 -9.23 10.27 -0.67
C ASP A 69 -8.88 10.18 0.82
N LEU A 70 -8.92 11.33 1.50
CA LEU A 70 -8.59 11.39 2.91
C LEU A 70 -9.63 10.74 3.80
N ALA A 71 -10.89 10.72 3.39
CA ALA A 71 -11.94 10.06 4.16
C ALA A 71 -11.71 8.55 4.20
N GLU A 72 -11.34 7.95 3.07
CA GLU A 72 -11.00 6.53 3.03
C GLU A 72 -9.78 6.24 3.91
N LYS A 73 -8.77 7.12 3.85
CA LYS A 73 -7.57 6.98 4.69
C LYS A 73 -7.94 6.94 6.17
N GLU A 74 -8.78 7.86 6.62
CA GLU A 74 -9.19 7.90 8.03
C GLU A 74 -9.95 6.65 8.44
N ALA A 75 -10.84 6.16 7.59
CA ALA A 75 -11.60 4.95 7.86
C ALA A 75 -10.70 3.72 8.00
N ILE A 76 -9.73 3.60 7.12
CA ILE A 76 -8.77 2.48 7.14
C ILE A 76 -7.91 2.52 8.40
N LEU A 77 -7.39 3.70 8.76
CA LEU A 77 -6.56 3.86 9.96
C LEU A 77 -7.35 3.51 11.22
N ALA A 78 -8.63 3.86 11.26
CA ALA A 78 -9.49 3.55 12.41
C ALA A 78 -9.83 2.06 12.49
N ALA A 79 -9.92 1.38 11.36
CA ALA A 79 -10.31 -0.03 11.31
C ALA A 79 -9.22 -0.98 11.82
N HIS A 80 -7.94 -0.64 11.58
CA HIS A 80 -6.82 -1.53 11.94
C HIS A 80 -5.66 -0.73 12.56
N PRO A 81 -5.87 -0.13 13.75
CA PRO A 81 -4.87 0.76 14.35
C PRO A 81 -3.57 0.06 14.76
N ASP A 82 -3.58 -1.27 14.90
CA ASP A 82 -2.37 -2.02 15.27
C ASP A 82 -1.39 -2.16 14.10
N ALA A 83 -1.91 -2.26 12.88
CA ALA A 83 -1.10 -2.50 11.68
C ALA A 83 -0.95 -1.26 10.82
N PHE A 84 -1.94 -0.38 10.79
CA PHE A 84 -1.99 0.80 9.92
C PHE A 84 -1.75 2.08 10.71
N PHE A 85 -0.92 2.97 10.16
CA PHE A 85 -0.60 4.23 10.83
C PHE A 85 -0.22 5.31 9.81
N THR A 86 -0.02 6.51 10.30
CA THR A 86 0.43 7.63 9.46
C THR A 86 1.56 8.38 10.17
N ILE A 87 2.29 9.18 9.43
CA ILE A 87 3.36 10.03 9.97
C ILE A 87 3.14 11.46 9.49
N PRO A 88 3.79 12.47 10.13
CA PRO A 88 3.59 13.87 9.73
C PRO A 88 3.85 14.15 8.26
N HIS A 89 4.83 13.48 7.65
CA HIS A 89 5.12 13.65 6.23
C HIS A 89 3.93 13.27 5.34
N PHE A 90 3.05 12.40 5.83
CA PHE A 90 1.86 11.95 5.10
C PHE A 90 0.58 12.72 5.43
N ASN A 91 0.66 13.74 6.28
CA ASN A 91 -0.51 14.56 6.61
C ASN A 91 -1.03 15.24 5.33
N GLY A 92 -2.33 15.09 5.07
CA GLY A 92 -2.95 15.64 3.87
C GLY A 92 -2.68 14.87 2.59
N PHE A 93 -1.91 13.78 2.66
CA PHE A 93 -1.62 12.92 1.52
C PHE A 93 -2.51 11.67 1.59
N SER A 94 -3.13 11.30 0.46
CA SER A 94 -4.04 10.15 0.38
C SER A 94 -3.30 8.83 0.33
N ALA A 95 -2.52 8.54 1.36
CA ALA A 95 -1.81 7.29 1.54
C ALA A 95 -1.54 7.08 3.03
N TYR A 96 -1.31 5.84 3.42
CA TYR A 96 -1.03 5.48 4.81
C TYR A 96 0.08 4.42 4.84
N LEU A 97 0.54 4.09 6.04
CA LEU A 97 1.64 3.15 6.24
C LEU A 97 1.14 1.87 6.90
N VAL A 98 1.77 0.76 6.54
CA VAL A 98 1.43 -0.57 7.04
C VAL A 98 2.66 -1.20 7.66
N GLN A 99 2.53 -1.67 8.89
CA GLN A 99 3.55 -2.51 9.52
C GLN A 99 3.35 -3.95 9.04
N LEU A 100 4.21 -4.42 8.16
CA LEU A 100 4.09 -5.77 7.60
C LEU A 100 4.22 -6.85 8.68
N ASP A 101 4.91 -6.54 9.78
CA ASP A 101 5.04 -7.46 10.91
C ASP A 101 3.73 -7.65 11.67
N GLU A 102 2.81 -6.71 11.58
CA GLU A 102 1.57 -6.71 12.35
C GLU A 102 0.33 -7.05 11.53
N VAL A 103 0.38 -6.85 10.22
CA VAL A 103 -0.80 -7.05 9.37
C VAL A 103 -1.00 -8.53 9.06
N THR A 104 -2.28 -8.97 9.02
CA THR A 104 -2.61 -10.34 8.59
C THR A 104 -2.62 -10.44 7.08
N PRO A 105 -2.46 -11.66 6.50
CA PRO A 105 -2.53 -11.82 5.05
C PRO A 105 -3.84 -11.34 4.45
N LYS A 106 -4.95 -11.59 5.12
CA LYS A 106 -6.27 -11.18 4.64
C LYS A 106 -6.39 -9.66 4.59
N VAL A 107 -6.01 -8.99 5.67
CA VAL A 107 -6.09 -7.53 5.75
C VAL A 107 -5.15 -6.88 4.75
N LEU A 108 -3.94 -7.42 4.60
CA LEU A 108 -3.00 -6.93 3.59
C LEU A 108 -3.55 -7.07 2.18
N SER A 109 -4.16 -8.21 1.86
CA SER A 109 -4.77 -8.43 0.54
C SER A 109 -5.88 -7.44 0.27
N GLU A 110 -6.75 -7.20 1.25
CA GLU A 110 -7.84 -6.22 1.13
C GLU A 110 -7.30 -4.80 0.95
N ALA A 111 -6.26 -4.44 1.70
CA ALA A 111 -5.64 -3.12 1.61
C ALA A 111 -5.00 -2.89 0.24
N LEU A 112 -4.30 -3.89 -0.30
CA LEU A 112 -3.70 -3.80 -1.62
C LEU A 112 -4.76 -3.66 -2.71
N THR A 113 -5.85 -4.41 -2.60
CA THR A 113 -6.97 -4.33 -3.53
C THR A 113 -7.58 -2.92 -3.52
N ASP A 114 -7.82 -2.36 -2.34
CA ASP A 114 -8.38 -1.01 -2.21
C ASP A 114 -7.44 0.05 -2.78
N GLY A 115 -6.13 -0.10 -2.55
CA GLY A 115 -5.12 0.79 -3.14
C GLY A 115 -5.11 0.71 -4.66
N TRP A 116 -5.20 -0.50 -5.19
CA TRP A 116 -5.28 -0.74 -6.63
C TRP A 116 -6.54 -0.07 -7.21
N LEU A 117 -7.70 -0.24 -6.55
CA LEU A 117 -8.95 0.39 -6.97
C LEU A 117 -8.84 1.92 -6.99
N ALA A 118 -8.10 2.50 -6.06
CA ALA A 118 -7.91 3.95 -5.99
C ALA A 118 -7.12 4.49 -7.19
N CYS A 119 -6.31 3.66 -7.83
CA CYS A 119 -5.40 4.07 -8.92
C CYS A 119 -5.78 3.51 -10.28
N ALA A 120 -6.54 2.42 -10.34
CA ALA A 120 -6.91 1.77 -11.60
C ALA A 120 -7.81 2.67 -12.46
N PRO A 121 -7.69 2.61 -13.80
CA PRO A 121 -8.63 3.31 -14.67
C PRO A 121 -10.07 2.87 -14.41
N GLY A 122 -11.04 3.76 -14.61
CA GLY A 122 -12.43 3.50 -14.27
C GLY A 122 -13.00 2.24 -14.93
N ASP A 123 -12.70 2.00 -16.20
CA ASP A 123 -13.18 0.82 -16.91
C ASP A 123 -12.59 -0.47 -16.34
N LEU A 124 -11.30 -0.46 -15.99
CA LEU A 124 -10.64 -1.61 -15.40
C LEU A 124 -11.18 -1.88 -13.99
N ALA A 125 -11.38 -0.82 -13.20
CA ALA A 125 -11.93 -0.93 -11.86
C ALA A 125 -13.37 -1.47 -11.90
N ASP A 126 -14.19 -0.99 -12.84
CA ASP A 126 -15.56 -1.45 -13.00
C ASP A 126 -15.62 -2.93 -13.36
N ARG A 127 -14.77 -3.39 -14.25
CA ARG A 127 -14.70 -4.79 -14.63
C ARG A 127 -14.27 -5.67 -13.45
N PHE A 128 -13.33 -5.21 -12.68
CA PHE A 128 -12.90 -5.93 -11.48
C PHE A 128 -14.03 -6.01 -10.45
N ALA A 129 -14.73 -4.91 -10.21
CA ALA A 129 -15.87 -4.88 -9.28
C ALA A 129 -17.02 -5.79 -9.74
N ALA A 130 -17.17 -5.98 -11.05
CA ALA A 130 -18.18 -6.88 -11.62
C ALA A 130 -17.77 -8.35 -11.56
N GLY A 131 -16.61 -8.66 -11.00
CA GLY A 131 -16.11 -10.02 -10.90
C GLY A 131 -15.32 -10.48 -12.10
N GLU A 132 -15.10 -9.63 -13.08
CA GLU A 132 -14.27 -9.95 -14.24
C GLU A 132 -12.81 -9.76 -13.90
N SER A 133 -12.02 -10.79 -14.06
CA SER A 133 -10.57 -10.70 -13.85
C SER A 133 -9.88 -11.54 -14.90
N GLU A 134 -8.59 -11.30 -15.07
CA GLU A 134 -7.80 -12.07 -16.05
C GLU A 134 -7.73 -13.54 -15.70
N SER A 135 -7.80 -13.88 -14.43
CA SER A 135 -7.74 -15.27 -13.99
C SER A 135 -9.03 -16.03 -14.29
N GLU A 136 -10.13 -15.35 -14.55
CA GLU A 136 -11.41 -15.98 -14.85
C GLU A 136 -11.54 -16.42 -16.28
N ASP A 137 -10.67 -15.93 -17.13
CA ASP A 137 -10.69 -16.27 -18.54
C ASP A 137 -10.13 -17.66 -18.82
N GLY A 138 -9.65 -18.28 -17.78
CA GLY A 138 -9.16 -19.63 -17.90
C GLY A 138 -10.28 -20.64 -18.12
#